data_5cb823964424a6a0de8d71655fb2fcf7
#
_entry.id   5cb823964424a6a0de8d71655fb2fcf7
#
_cell.length_a   1.000
_cell.length_b   1.000
_cell.length_c   1.000
_cell.angle_alpha   90.00
_cell.angle_beta   90.00
_cell.angle_gamma   90.00
#
_symmetry.space_group_name_H-M   'P 1'
#
loop_
_entity.id
_entity.type
_entity.pdbx_description
1 polymer ?
#
loop_
_entity_poly.entity_id
_entity_poly.type
_entity_poly.pdbx_seq_one_letter_code
_entity_poly.pdbx_strand_id
1 'polypeptide(L)'
;MGKIIFYEGRNFQGRSYECSSDCYDTYRHFNCCNSIRVMGGHWVGYEKPNYMGYQYVLGRGEYPDFHHWMGFNNCIRSCQMFPPYRGAYRMRIYNRPEMHGHMMEFTDDCPNVYERFGHHGIYSSNCMEGFWVFYEHPNYRGRQYFLRPGEYRACMDWGCMNPMIGSFRRVRSSLM
;
A
#
# COMPACT_ATOMS: atom_id res chain seq x y z
N MET A 1 6.50 -18.18 4.46
CA MET A 1 7.77 -17.56 4.80
C MET A 1 7.99 -16.33 3.92
N GLY A 2 8.26 -15.20 4.51
CA GLY A 2 8.45 -13.97 3.77
C GLY A 2 9.88 -13.79 3.29
N LYS A 3 10.01 -13.33 2.03
CA LYS A 3 11.30 -13.03 1.46
C LYS A 3 11.16 -12.04 0.32
N ILE A 4 11.87 -10.92 0.41
CA ILE A 4 11.89 -9.89 -0.61
C ILE A 4 13.34 -9.51 -0.89
N ILE A 5 13.67 -9.29 -2.16
CA ILE A 5 15.03 -8.92 -2.57
C ILE A 5 14.95 -7.60 -3.35
N PHE A 6 15.70 -6.62 -2.89
CA PHE A 6 15.83 -5.31 -3.52
C PHE A 6 17.13 -5.25 -4.29
N TYR A 7 17.08 -4.69 -5.52
CA TYR A 7 18.27 -4.55 -6.39
C TYR A 7 18.46 -3.08 -6.76
N GLU A 8 19.71 -2.63 -6.77
CA GLU A 8 20.02 -1.24 -7.15
C GLU A 8 19.78 -0.99 -8.64
N GLY A 9 20.03 -1.98 -9.47
CA GLY A 9 19.84 -1.86 -10.90
C GLY A 9 18.50 -2.40 -11.37
N ARG A 10 18.16 -2.08 -12.62
CA ARG A 10 17.00 -2.66 -13.30
C ARG A 10 17.27 -4.12 -13.61
N ASN A 11 16.19 -4.88 -13.85
CA ASN A 11 16.27 -6.27 -14.28
C ASN A 11 17.11 -7.12 -13.34
N PHE A 12 16.98 -6.83 -12.03
CA PHE A 12 17.58 -7.65 -10.95
C PHE A 12 19.11 -7.66 -11.03
N GLN A 13 19.68 -6.52 -11.39
CA GLN A 13 21.12 -6.36 -11.51
C GLN A 13 21.65 -5.47 -10.40
N GLY A 14 22.96 -5.54 -10.20
CA GLY A 14 23.67 -4.70 -9.26
C GLY A 14 23.58 -5.21 -7.84
N ARG A 15 23.93 -4.31 -6.91
CA ARG A 15 23.94 -4.62 -5.49
C ARG A 15 22.54 -4.96 -5.03
N SER A 16 22.42 -5.97 -4.18
CA SER A 16 21.11 -6.43 -3.70
C SER A 16 21.11 -6.63 -2.19
N TYR A 17 19.89 -6.62 -1.63
CA TYR A 17 19.68 -6.90 -0.23
C TYR A 17 18.40 -7.70 -0.05
N GLU A 18 18.45 -8.74 0.75
CA GLU A 18 17.34 -9.63 1.01
C GLU A 18 16.80 -9.39 2.41
N CYS A 19 15.48 -9.23 2.53
CA CYS A 19 14.79 -9.10 3.80
C CYS A 19 13.86 -10.29 4.02
N SER A 20 13.78 -10.78 5.25
CA SER A 20 12.82 -11.80 5.66
C SER A 20 11.91 -11.29 6.77
N SER A 21 12.07 -10.05 7.18
CA SER A 21 11.27 -9.39 8.21
C SER A 21 11.26 -7.89 7.94
N ASP A 22 10.50 -7.15 8.75
CA ASP A 22 10.45 -5.71 8.64
C ASP A 22 11.83 -5.09 8.73
N CYS A 23 12.05 -4.05 7.95
CA CYS A 23 13.28 -3.27 7.98
C CYS A 23 12.92 -1.79 8.01
N TYR A 24 13.25 -1.11 9.12
CA TYR A 24 12.87 0.29 9.29
C TYR A 24 13.79 1.26 8.54
N ASP A 25 14.97 0.83 8.11
CA ASP A 25 15.88 1.65 7.33
C ASP A 25 16.85 0.78 6.52
N THR A 26 16.75 0.84 5.21
CA THR A 26 17.58 0.07 4.29
C THR A 26 18.89 0.78 3.93
N TYR A 27 19.17 1.96 4.50
CA TYR A 27 20.26 2.83 4.10
C TYR A 27 21.63 2.11 4.04
N ARG A 28 21.89 1.22 4.98
CA ARG A 28 23.17 0.49 5.04
C ARG A 28 23.33 -0.51 3.91
N HIS A 29 22.25 -0.89 3.26
CA HIS A 29 22.25 -2.05 2.37
C HIS A 29 22.23 -1.66 0.90
N PHE A 30 21.56 -0.57 0.56
CA PHE A 30 21.53 -0.06 -0.81
C PHE A 30 21.16 1.43 -0.82
N ASN A 31 21.55 2.13 -1.89
CA ASN A 31 21.31 3.58 -2.02
C ASN A 31 20.06 3.91 -2.83
N CYS A 32 19.69 3.04 -3.75
CA CYS A 32 18.49 3.18 -4.59
C CYS A 32 17.96 1.80 -4.91
N CYS A 33 16.73 1.73 -5.36
CA CYS A 33 16.11 0.46 -5.71
C CYS A 33 15.42 0.57 -7.06
N ASN A 34 15.89 -0.18 -8.04
CA ASN A 34 15.34 -0.14 -9.39
C ASN A 34 14.70 -1.45 -9.83
N SER A 35 14.79 -2.51 -9.04
CA SER A 35 14.04 -3.74 -9.28
C SER A 35 13.87 -4.52 -8.00
N ILE A 36 12.83 -5.35 -7.95
CA ILE A 36 12.47 -6.10 -6.75
C ILE A 36 11.99 -7.50 -7.15
N ARG A 37 12.37 -8.49 -6.35
CA ARG A 37 11.75 -9.83 -6.39
C ARG A 37 11.10 -10.11 -5.05
N VAL A 38 9.80 -10.40 -5.07
CA VAL A 38 9.09 -10.89 -3.89
C VAL A 38 8.94 -12.38 -4.04
N MET A 39 9.73 -13.12 -3.29
CA MET A 39 9.77 -14.58 -3.36
C MET A 39 8.74 -15.23 -2.46
N GLY A 40 8.29 -14.52 -1.43
CA GLY A 40 7.26 -15.00 -0.53
C GLY A 40 6.78 -13.89 0.38
N GLY A 41 5.53 -14.05 0.88
CA GLY A 41 4.91 -13.05 1.75
C GLY A 41 4.30 -11.91 0.98
N HIS A 42 3.74 -10.99 1.75
CA HIS A 42 3.14 -9.76 1.25
C HIS A 42 3.83 -8.59 1.94
N TRP A 43 4.19 -7.58 1.17
CA TRP A 43 5.04 -6.50 1.65
C TRP A 43 4.48 -5.14 1.29
N VAL A 44 4.82 -4.15 2.09
CA VAL A 44 4.68 -2.74 1.74
C VAL A 44 6.06 -2.13 1.76
N GLY A 45 6.48 -1.55 0.65
CA GLY A 45 7.70 -0.77 0.57
C GLY A 45 7.40 0.70 0.79
N TYR A 46 8.31 1.41 1.43
CA TYR A 46 8.15 2.83 1.74
C TYR A 46 9.33 3.62 1.20
N GLU A 47 9.03 4.80 0.70
CA GLU A 47 10.05 5.69 0.15
C GLU A 47 11.08 6.11 1.20
N LYS A 48 10.65 6.32 2.43
CA LYS A 48 11.48 6.88 3.51
C LYS A 48 11.67 5.89 4.64
N PRO A 49 12.68 6.10 5.51
CA PRO A 49 12.82 5.28 6.71
C PRO A 49 11.59 5.39 7.61
N ASN A 50 11.46 4.44 8.52
CA ASN A 50 10.40 4.41 9.53
C ASN A 50 8.99 4.36 8.92
N TYR A 51 8.88 3.71 7.76
CA TYR A 51 7.59 3.46 7.12
C TYR A 51 6.85 4.74 6.74
N MET A 52 7.61 5.70 6.20
CA MET A 52 7.12 7.01 5.83
C MET A 52 7.26 7.24 4.32
N GLY A 53 6.61 8.28 3.83
CA GLY A 53 6.67 8.66 2.43
C GLY A 53 5.75 7.83 1.56
N TYR A 54 6.05 7.74 0.27
CA TYR A 54 5.26 6.95 -0.66
C TYR A 54 5.23 5.49 -0.24
N GLN A 55 4.04 4.90 -0.35
CA GLN A 55 3.82 3.49 0.00
C GLN A 55 3.57 2.69 -1.27
N TYR A 56 4.10 1.48 -1.33
CA TYR A 56 3.93 0.59 -2.46
C TYR A 56 3.58 -0.81 -1.97
N VAL A 57 2.39 -1.29 -2.34
CA VAL A 57 1.99 -2.65 -2.00
C VAL A 57 2.67 -3.62 -2.97
N LEU A 58 3.40 -4.58 -2.43
CA LEU A 58 4.24 -5.50 -3.19
C LEU A 58 3.79 -6.93 -2.93
N GLY A 59 3.03 -7.49 -3.87
CA GLY A 59 2.69 -8.89 -3.84
C GLY A 59 3.80 -9.75 -4.44
N ARG A 60 3.66 -11.07 -4.32
CA ARG A 60 4.63 -12.02 -4.86
C ARG A 60 4.79 -11.82 -6.37
N GLY A 61 6.05 -11.81 -6.82
CA GLY A 61 6.35 -11.66 -8.23
C GLY A 61 7.63 -10.90 -8.49
N GLU A 62 7.82 -10.53 -9.74
CA GLU A 62 9.01 -9.82 -10.22
C GLU A 62 8.65 -8.43 -10.71
N TYR A 63 9.45 -7.45 -10.32
CA TYR A 63 9.27 -6.04 -10.68
C TYR A 63 10.59 -5.57 -11.30
N PRO A 64 10.73 -5.64 -12.63
CA PRO A 64 12.01 -5.38 -13.28
C PRO A 64 12.46 -3.91 -13.27
N ASP A 65 11.53 -2.98 -13.01
CA ASP A 65 11.86 -1.57 -12.77
C ASP A 65 10.79 -0.97 -11.86
N PHE A 66 10.99 0.28 -11.41
CA PHE A 66 10.06 0.85 -10.42
C PHE A 66 8.69 1.20 -10.99
N HIS A 67 8.51 1.25 -12.30
CA HIS A 67 7.18 1.46 -12.89
C HIS A 67 6.28 0.25 -12.64
N HIS A 68 6.85 -0.94 -12.46
CA HIS A 68 6.10 -2.16 -12.21
C HIS A 68 5.47 -2.19 -10.81
N TRP A 69 5.94 -1.39 -9.87
CA TRP A 69 5.25 -1.22 -8.59
C TRP A 69 4.58 0.13 -8.48
N MET A 70 4.41 0.83 -9.61
CA MET A 70 3.82 2.17 -9.67
C MET A 70 4.64 3.19 -8.87
N GLY A 71 5.96 3.01 -8.85
CA GLY A 71 6.86 3.88 -8.13
C GLY A 71 6.99 5.25 -8.76
N PHE A 72 7.11 6.27 -7.92
CA PHE A 72 7.35 7.64 -8.38
C PHE A 72 8.84 7.92 -8.53
N ASN A 73 9.67 7.09 -7.92
CA ASN A 73 11.12 7.23 -7.95
C ASN A 73 11.75 5.89 -7.54
N ASN A 74 13.08 5.84 -7.50
CA ASN A 74 13.82 4.62 -7.14
C ASN A 74 14.23 4.59 -5.67
N CYS A 75 13.43 5.17 -4.79
CA CYS A 75 13.73 5.19 -3.36
C CYS A 75 12.85 4.20 -2.60
N ILE A 76 13.47 3.20 -2.01
CA ILE A 76 12.84 2.30 -1.03
C ILE A 76 13.76 2.30 0.19
N ARG A 77 13.28 2.86 1.30
CA ARG A 77 14.10 3.03 2.50
C ARG A 77 13.59 2.26 3.71
N SER A 78 12.41 1.67 3.61
CA SER A 78 11.90 0.76 4.64
C SER A 78 10.87 -0.16 4.02
N CYS A 79 10.59 -1.28 4.70
CA CYS A 79 9.57 -2.22 4.25
C CYS A 79 8.97 -2.95 5.44
N GLN A 80 7.71 -3.32 5.31
CA GLN A 80 7.00 -4.13 6.31
C GLN A 80 6.32 -5.29 5.64
N MET A 81 6.37 -6.45 6.29
CA MET A 81 5.60 -7.60 5.87
C MET A 81 4.24 -7.57 6.54
N PHE A 82 3.21 -8.04 5.85
CA PHE A 82 1.91 -8.25 6.48
C PHE A 82 1.46 -9.68 6.19
N PRO A 83 0.64 -10.26 7.10
CA PRO A 83 0.28 -11.67 6.97
C PRO A 83 -0.68 -11.91 5.80
N PRO A 84 -0.64 -13.11 5.20
CA PRO A 84 -1.66 -13.49 4.22
C PRO A 84 -3.03 -13.50 4.89
N TYR A 85 -4.06 -13.19 4.11
CA TYR A 85 -5.41 -13.07 4.61
C TYR A 85 -6.38 -13.74 3.65
N ARG A 86 -7.28 -14.57 4.18
CA ARG A 86 -8.27 -15.32 3.39
C ARG A 86 -9.70 -15.12 3.83
N GLY A 87 -9.95 -14.27 4.80
CA GLY A 87 -11.28 -14.02 5.30
C GLY A 87 -12.10 -13.10 4.40
N ALA A 88 -13.21 -12.66 4.93
CA ALA A 88 -14.07 -11.67 4.29
C ALA A 88 -13.38 -10.29 4.30
N TYR A 89 -13.83 -9.43 3.39
CA TYR A 89 -13.36 -8.04 3.35
C TYR A 89 -14.51 -7.12 3.66
N ARG A 90 -14.31 -6.18 4.57
CA ARG A 90 -15.33 -5.21 4.93
C ARG A 90 -14.68 -3.93 5.42
N MET A 91 -15.12 -2.81 4.88
CA MET A 91 -14.57 -1.49 5.21
C MET A 91 -15.67 -0.45 5.12
N ARG A 92 -15.66 0.50 6.07
CA ARG A 92 -16.54 1.67 6.05
C ARG A 92 -15.72 2.92 5.76
N ILE A 93 -16.26 3.79 4.94
CA ILE A 93 -15.64 5.07 4.62
C ILE A 93 -16.60 6.19 5.00
N TYR A 94 -16.04 7.35 5.37
CA TYR A 94 -16.81 8.48 5.89
C TYR A 94 -16.35 9.78 5.22
N ASN A 95 -17.27 10.73 5.05
CA ASN A 95 -16.94 12.02 4.45
C ASN A 95 -16.53 13.07 5.48
N ARG A 96 -16.41 12.70 6.76
CA ARG A 96 -15.91 13.58 7.84
C ARG A 96 -14.94 12.80 8.72
N PRO A 97 -14.07 13.51 9.45
CA PRO A 97 -13.19 12.84 10.42
C PRO A 97 -13.99 12.15 11.53
N GLU A 98 -13.32 11.32 12.30
CA GLU A 98 -13.83 10.67 13.50
C GLU A 98 -15.03 9.77 13.22
N MET A 99 -15.11 9.17 12.02
CA MET A 99 -16.22 8.31 11.61
C MET A 99 -17.58 9.01 11.72
N HIS A 100 -17.62 10.26 11.28
CA HIS A 100 -18.85 11.03 11.22
C HIS A 100 -19.28 11.31 9.78
N GLY A 101 -20.47 11.82 9.61
CA GLY A 101 -21.03 12.20 8.34
C GLY A 101 -21.59 11.04 7.55
N HIS A 102 -21.59 11.19 6.22
CA HIS A 102 -22.08 10.17 5.31
C HIS A 102 -21.13 8.98 5.31
N MET A 103 -21.70 7.78 5.41
CA MET A 103 -20.94 6.53 5.49
C MET A 103 -21.42 5.57 4.42
N MET A 104 -20.47 4.85 3.81
CA MET A 104 -20.77 3.67 2.99
C MET A 104 -19.90 2.52 3.42
N GLU A 105 -20.46 1.32 3.33
CA GLU A 105 -19.74 0.09 3.61
C GLU A 105 -19.44 -0.64 2.30
N PHE A 106 -18.23 -1.17 2.19
CA PHE A 106 -17.77 -1.87 1.00
C PHE A 106 -17.21 -3.24 1.35
N THR A 107 -17.48 -4.20 0.48
CA THR A 107 -16.92 -5.55 0.55
C THR A 107 -16.14 -5.90 -0.72
N ASP A 108 -16.09 -4.99 -1.69
CA ASP A 108 -15.47 -5.19 -3.00
C ASP A 108 -14.57 -4.01 -3.34
N ASP A 109 -13.82 -4.16 -4.42
CA ASP A 109 -13.02 -3.08 -4.99
C ASP A 109 -13.93 -1.96 -5.49
N CYS A 110 -13.42 -0.72 -5.42
CA CYS A 110 -14.15 0.45 -5.90
C CYS A 110 -13.26 1.23 -6.87
N PRO A 111 -13.51 1.15 -8.18
CA PRO A 111 -12.67 1.84 -9.16
C PRO A 111 -12.92 3.35 -9.23
N ASN A 112 -14.04 3.83 -8.70
CA ASN A 112 -14.34 5.26 -8.69
C ASN A 112 -15.15 5.62 -7.45
N VAL A 113 -14.48 6.22 -6.47
CA VAL A 113 -15.10 6.59 -5.20
C VAL A 113 -16.18 7.65 -5.40
N TYR A 114 -15.93 8.63 -6.26
CA TYR A 114 -16.89 9.70 -6.49
C TYR A 114 -18.22 9.15 -7.03
N GLU A 115 -18.17 8.26 -8.00
CA GLU A 115 -19.38 7.69 -8.58
C GLU A 115 -20.20 6.86 -7.57
N ARG A 116 -19.54 6.15 -6.67
CA ARG A 116 -20.21 5.29 -5.70
C ARG A 116 -20.59 6.02 -4.43
N PHE A 117 -19.69 6.85 -3.91
CA PHE A 117 -19.84 7.50 -2.62
C PHE A 117 -20.39 8.93 -2.75
N GLY A 118 -20.15 9.57 -3.87
CA GLY A 118 -20.62 10.94 -4.11
C GLY A 118 -19.72 12.03 -3.56
N HIS A 119 -18.55 11.67 -3.04
CA HIS A 119 -17.57 12.63 -2.49
C HIS A 119 -16.21 12.33 -3.09
N HIS A 120 -15.40 13.38 -3.29
CA HIS A 120 -14.04 13.24 -3.83
C HIS A 120 -13.02 12.79 -2.78
N GLY A 121 -13.38 12.84 -1.50
CA GLY A 121 -12.47 12.52 -0.43
C GLY A 121 -13.05 11.54 0.57
N ILE A 122 -12.13 10.86 1.27
CA ILE A 122 -12.43 10.03 2.41
C ILE A 122 -11.73 10.66 3.59
N TYR A 123 -12.47 11.00 4.64
CA TYR A 123 -11.93 11.74 5.77
C TYR A 123 -11.66 10.87 6.98
N SER A 124 -12.30 9.71 7.06
CA SER A 124 -12.02 8.68 8.06
C SER A 124 -12.50 7.35 7.53
N SER A 125 -12.04 6.27 8.13
CA SER A 125 -12.36 4.92 7.67
C SER A 125 -12.28 3.95 8.83
N ASN A 126 -13.14 2.95 8.80
CA ASN A 126 -13.05 1.79 9.68
C ASN A 126 -12.80 0.56 8.81
N CYS A 127 -11.56 0.08 8.83
CA CYS A 127 -11.18 -1.13 8.13
C CYS A 127 -11.49 -2.32 9.06
N MET A 128 -12.60 -2.99 8.81
CA MET A 128 -13.13 -3.99 9.74
C MET A 128 -12.55 -5.37 9.49
N GLU A 129 -12.42 -5.73 8.22
CA GLU A 129 -11.95 -7.06 7.83
C GLU A 129 -11.07 -6.95 6.59
N GLY A 130 -9.89 -7.57 6.66
CA GLY A 130 -8.94 -7.64 5.56
C GLY A 130 -8.04 -6.42 5.46
N PHE A 131 -7.15 -6.48 4.49
CA PHE A 131 -6.22 -5.40 4.17
C PHE A 131 -6.68 -4.72 2.89
N TRP A 132 -6.53 -3.39 2.84
CA TRP A 132 -7.02 -2.58 1.74
C TRP A 132 -5.95 -1.60 1.30
N VAL A 133 -6.05 -1.12 0.08
CA VAL A 133 -5.20 -0.04 -0.41
C VAL A 133 -6.06 1.04 -1.03
N PHE A 134 -5.86 2.28 -0.56
CA PHE A 134 -6.46 3.47 -1.15
C PHE A 134 -5.52 4.00 -2.22
N TYR A 135 -6.11 4.52 -3.30
CA TYR A 135 -5.38 5.19 -4.36
C TYR A 135 -5.87 6.63 -4.50
N GLU A 136 -4.94 7.52 -4.77
CA GLU A 136 -5.23 8.95 -4.91
C GLU A 136 -6.24 9.22 -6.03
N HIS A 137 -6.14 8.49 -7.14
CA HIS A 137 -6.95 8.72 -8.33
C HIS A 137 -7.86 7.53 -8.63
N PRO A 138 -8.90 7.73 -9.50
CA PRO A 138 -9.70 6.61 -9.97
C PRO A 138 -8.86 5.58 -10.72
N ASN A 139 -9.40 4.38 -10.83
CA ASN A 139 -8.82 3.25 -11.57
C ASN A 139 -7.46 2.82 -11.02
N TYR A 140 -7.30 2.95 -9.69
CA TYR A 140 -6.14 2.41 -8.99
C TYR A 140 -4.83 3.06 -9.44
N ARG A 141 -4.85 4.38 -9.50
CA ARG A 141 -3.73 5.20 -9.95
C ARG A 141 -3.32 6.19 -8.88
N GLY A 142 -2.07 6.65 -8.99
CA GLY A 142 -1.52 7.66 -8.10
C GLY A 142 -0.98 7.08 -6.82
N ARG A 143 -0.89 7.92 -5.81
CA ARG A 143 -0.31 7.56 -4.52
C ARG A 143 -1.14 6.48 -3.84
N GLN A 144 -0.45 5.52 -3.22
CA GLN A 144 -1.06 4.40 -2.52
C GLN A 144 -1.00 4.60 -1.01
N TYR A 145 -2.03 4.13 -0.32
CA TYR A 145 -2.09 4.14 1.15
C TYR A 145 -2.60 2.78 1.60
N PHE A 146 -1.76 2.06 2.34
CA PHE A 146 -2.08 0.73 2.83
C PHE A 146 -2.85 0.82 4.14
N LEU A 147 -3.95 0.06 4.25
CA LEU A 147 -4.77 0.00 5.45
C LEU A 147 -4.81 -1.42 6.01
N ARG A 148 -4.54 -1.51 7.30
CA ARG A 148 -4.72 -2.72 8.11
C ARG A 148 -6.06 -2.66 8.81
N PRO A 149 -6.60 -3.78 9.31
CA PRO A 149 -7.79 -3.73 10.16
C PRO A 149 -7.59 -2.74 11.32
N GLY A 150 -8.57 -1.88 11.51
CA GLY A 150 -8.53 -0.85 12.55
C GLY A 150 -9.27 0.40 12.16
N GLU A 151 -9.31 1.35 13.09
CA GLU A 151 -9.94 2.65 12.89
C GLU A 151 -8.91 3.68 12.46
N TYR A 152 -9.28 4.45 11.45
CA TYR A 152 -8.48 5.55 10.92
C TYR A 152 -9.32 6.82 11.06
N ARG A 153 -9.06 7.59 12.12
CA ARG A 153 -9.92 8.71 12.52
C ARG A 153 -9.74 9.95 11.65
N ALA A 154 -8.60 10.06 10.98
CA ALA A 154 -8.31 11.14 10.05
C ALA A 154 -7.41 10.60 8.94
N CYS A 155 -7.33 11.33 7.83
CA CYS A 155 -6.54 10.87 6.70
C CYS A 155 -5.04 10.74 7.03
N MET A 156 -4.55 11.52 7.98
CA MET A 156 -3.16 11.40 8.43
C MET A 156 -2.85 10.00 8.98
N ASP A 157 -3.85 9.29 9.47
CA ASP A 157 -3.66 7.96 10.03
C ASP A 157 -3.29 6.92 8.98
N TRP A 158 -3.60 7.15 7.68
CA TRP A 158 -3.09 6.30 6.62
C TRP A 158 -1.96 6.95 5.83
N GLY A 159 -1.45 8.07 6.31
CA GLY A 159 -0.25 8.71 5.76
C GLY A 159 -0.50 9.80 4.74
N CYS A 160 -1.72 10.28 4.58
CA CYS A 160 -2.00 11.29 3.58
C CYS A 160 -1.99 12.69 4.15
N MET A 161 -1.74 13.68 3.26
CA MET A 161 -1.75 15.09 3.59
C MET A 161 -3.09 15.75 3.22
N ASN A 162 -3.87 15.10 2.36
CA ASN A 162 -5.20 15.55 2.02
C ASN A 162 -6.11 14.33 1.81
N PRO A 163 -7.43 14.51 1.95
CA PRO A 163 -8.36 13.36 1.94
C PRO A 163 -8.75 12.87 0.54
N MET A 164 -8.11 13.35 -0.52
CA MET A 164 -8.47 12.95 -1.89
C MET A 164 -8.14 11.47 -2.11
N ILE A 165 -9.19 10.66 -2.28
CA ILE A 165 -9.09 9.25 -2.61
C ILE A 165 -10.04 8.99 -3.76
N GLY A 166 -9.49 8.46 -4.87
CA GLY A 166 -10.28 8.22 -6.07
C GLY A 166 -10.72 6.78 -6.27
N SER A 167 -10.02 5.84 -5.65
CA SER A 167 -10.34 4.40 -5.78
C SER A 167 -9.73 3.64 -4.62
N PHE A 168 -10.17 2.41 -4.45
CA PHE A 168 -9.54 1.51 -3.48
C PHE A 168 -9.75 0.05 -3.88
N ARG A 169 -8.92 -0.81 -3.33
CA ARG A 169 -8.90 -2.22 -3.68
C ARG A 169 -8.62 -3.07 -2.45
N ARG A 170 -9.25 -4.23 -2.41
CA ARG A 170 -8.87 -5.26 -1.46
C ARG A 170 -7.46 -5.75 -1.79
N VAL A 171 -6.64 -5.98 -0.77
CA VAL A 171 -5.33 -6.59 -0.97
C VAL A 171 -5.53 -8.09 -0.84
N ARG A 172 -5.71 -8.75 -1.96
CA ARG A 172 -5.97 -10.19 -2.02
C ARG A 172 -4.70 -10.95 -2.30
N SER A 173 -4.56 -12.09 -1.64
CA SER A 173 -3.46 -12.98 -1.89
C SER A 173 -3.85 -13.88 -3.06
N SER A 174 -3.41 -13.53 -4.26
CA SER A 174 -3.77 -14.26 -5.46
C SER A 174 -2.98 -15.54 -5.66
N LEU A 175 -1.95 -15.78 -4.85
CA LEU A 175 -1.01 -16.88 -5.08
C LEU A 175 -0.85 -17.76 -3.85
N MET A 176 -1.92 -17.98 -3.22
CA MET A 176 -1.89 -18.89 -2.07
C MET A 176 -1.94 -20.33 -2.54
#